data_03f6d8b14012d5b423a79a237c6b37bf
#
_entry.id   03f6d8b14012d5b423a79a237c6b37bf
#
_cell.length_a   1.000
_cell.length_b   1.000
_cell.length_c   1.000
_cell.angle_alpha   90.00
_cell.angle_beta   90.00
_cell.angle_gamma   90.00
#
_symmetry.space_group_name_H-M   'P 1'
#
loop_
_entity.id
_entity.type
_entity.pdbx_description
1 polymer ?
#
loop_
_entity_poly.entity_id
_entity_poly.type
_entity_poly.pdbx_seq_one_letter_code
_entity_poly.pdbx_strand_id
1 'polypeptide(L)'
;MSVVNDPQQAPPKTASSVDPLELSHRRPDWSASQPMTRTQKTVTVALLAGLAVAFLCWPQQTARGLIAACTLFYVIMTLYKFVVIRASLSPNAILRFSPQEIAAQEPRAWPLFSVLVPMYKEPETVKQMVASLASMDYPADKKDVQILLEADDAVTLAAARALTMPPGFRVTEIPASFPRTKPKACNIGLHLAEGEYLVIYDAEDLPEKDQLKKAVLAFETSPANVACVQSRLNYYNPRQNVLTRWFTAEYSAWFDLQLPGLAALGAVIPLGGTSNHFKTRILQELMGWDAYNVTEDCDLGVRLGRAGYTTRMLETTTWEEACSVFWSWIKQRTRWQKGYIQTWFVHMRDPLKLLKELGPVNFLHYQLLIGGVTFSVLVNPVFWLMALVWFVFRPEGVAQLFPGPVFAAGAACLFLGNFVFVYINLLGCCKRKTDSLMWWALLTPLYWMMMSYSGWRAVIQFFRDPFVWEKTQHGMVKKS
;
A
#
# COMPACT_ATOMS: atom_id res chain seq x y z
N MET A 1 -21.80 44.02 -38.51
CA MET A 1 -21.52 43.76 -37.12
C MET A 1 -21.64 42.25 -36.88
N SER A 2 -20.57 41.56 -36.98
CA SER A 2 -20.49 40.10 -36.73
C SER A 2 -20.21 39.88 -35.24
N VAL A 3 -21.16 39.27 -34.58
CA VAL A 3 -21.01 38.83 -33.17
C VAL A 3 -19.96 37.69 -33.13
N VAL A 4 -18.80 37.98 -32.61
CA VAL A 4 -17.80 36.98 -32.29
C VAL A 4 -18.32 36.17 -31.09
N ASN A 5 -18.73 34.94 -31.32
CA ASN A 5 -19.03 34.02 -30.23
C ASN A 5 -17.74 33.72 -29.44
N ASP A 6 -17.70 34.19 -28.21
CA ASP A 6 -16.71 33.87 -27.20
C ASP A 6 -16.78 32.32 -26.91
N PRO A 7 -15.67 31.59 -26.88
CA PRO A 7 -15.71 30.17 -26.56
C PRO A 7 -16.24 30.03 -25.12
N GLN A 8 -17.41 29.41 -24.97
CA GLN A 8 -18.07 29.13 -23.72
C GLN A 8 -17.07 28.51 -22.73
N GLN A 9 -16.74 29.27 -21.69
CA GLN A 9 -16.07 28.72 -20.50
C GLN A 9 -16.97 27.60 -19.97
N ALA A 10 -16.44 26.37 -19.96
CA ALA A 10 -17.13 25.25 -19.34
C ALA A 10 -17.52 25.64 -17.90
N PRO A 11 -18.74 25.29 -17.45
CA PRO A 11 -19.15 25.63 -16.08
C PRO A 11 -18.14 25.11 -15.06
N PRO A 12 -17.91 25.82 -13.95
CA PRO A 12 -16.94 25.40 -12.95
C PRO A 12 -17.29 23.98 -12.47
N LYS A 13 -16.29 23.12 -12.46
CA LYS A 13 -16.45 21.74 -11.98
C LYS A 13 -16.89 21.77 -10.52
N THR A 14 -17.99 21.13 -10.20
CA THR A 14 -18.49 20.97 -8.83
C THR A 14 -18.36 19.51 -8.41
N ALA A 15 -18.26 19.24 -7.12
CA ALA A 15 -18.16 17.86 -6.60
C ALA A 15 -19.31 16.96 -7.09
N SER A 16 -20.51 17.53 -7.29
CA SER A 16 -21.69 16.81 -7.78
C SER A 16 -21.66 16.49 -9.29
N SER A 17 -20.80 17.14 -10.07
CA SER A 17 -20.67 16.90 -11.51
C SER A 17 -19.60 15.85 -11.85
N VAL A 18 -18.87 15.35 -10.87
CA VAL A 18 -17.77 14.39 -11.04
C VAL A 18 -18.28 12.96 -10.88
N ASP A 19 -17.90 12.07 -11.79
CA ASP A 19 -18.09 10.63 -11.62
C ASP A 19 -16.93 10.03 -10.81
N PRO A 20 -17.10 9.74 -9.50
CA PRO A 20 -16.04 9.19 -8.66
C PRO A 20 -15.75 7.72 -8.94
N LEU A 21 -16.56 7.06 -9.78
CA LEU A 21 -16.47 5.65 -10.16
C LEU A 21 -16.03 5.46 -11.61
N GLU A 22 -15.48 6.49 -12.24
CA GLU A 22 -15.09 6.50 -13.67
C GLU A 22 -14.30 5.25 -14.07
N LEU A 23 -13.34 4.81 -13.24
CA LEU A 23 -12.55 3.60 -13.51
C LEU A 23 -13.47 2.38 -13.67
N SER A 24 -14.40 2.16 -12.76
CA SER A 24 -15.29 0.99 -12.81
C SER A 24 -16.28 1.03 -13.96
N HIS A 25 -16.67 2.22 -14.43
CA HIS A 25 -17.57 2.41 -15.55
C HIS A 25 -16.85 2.24 -16.90
N ARG A 26 -15.67 2.85 -17.05
CA ARG A 26 -14.91 2.84 -18.32
C ARG A 26 -13.99 1.63 -18.48
N ARG A 27 -13.46 1.14 -17.38
CA ARG A 27 -12.50 0.01 -17.33
C ARG A 27 -12.88 -1.00 -16.25
N PRO A 28 -14.04 -1.65 -16.37
CA PRO A 28 -14.48 -2.67 -15.41
C PRO A 28 -13.49 -3.85 -15.30
N ASP A 29 -12.68 -4.07 -16.35
CA ASP A 29 -11.59 -5.05 -16.35
C ASP A 29 -10.44 -4.69 -15.39
N TRP A 30 -10.31 -3.43 -14.99
CA TRP A 30 -9.30 -2.91 -14.07
C TRP A 30 -9.83 -2.61 -12.66
N SER A 31 -11.15 -2.75 -12.43
CA SER A 31 -11.76 -2.41 -11.14
C SER A 31 -12.17 -3.65 -10.35
N ALA A 32 -11.99 -3.60 -9.03
CA ALA A 32 -12.45 -4.61 -8.09
C ALA A 32 -13.99 -4.62 -7.90
N SER A 33 -14.76 -3.78 -8.62
CA SER A 33 -16.23 -3.80 -8.59
C SER A 33 -16.80 -5.20 -8.85
N GLN A 34 -16.07 -6.03 -9.58
CA GLN A 34 -16.28 -7.46 -9.70
C GLN A 34 -15.02 -8.17 -9.17
N PRO A 35 -14.99 -8.69 -7.92
CA PRO A 35 -13.78 -9.27 -7.33
C PRO A 35 -13.19 -10.44 -8.12
N MET A 36 -14.02 -11.34 -8.65
CA MET A 36 -13.63 -12.47 -9.51
C MET A 36 -14.56 -12.60 -10.70
N THR A 37 -13.99 -12.87 -11.88
CA THR A 37 -14.75 -13.23 -13.08
C THR A 37 -15.34 -14.64 -12.97
N ARG A 38 -16.32 -14.96 -13.83
CA ARG A 38 -16.90 -16.32 -13.91
C ARG A 38 -15.80 -17.34 -14.24
N THR A 39 -14.92 -17.03 -15.18
CA THR A 39 -13.78 -17.87 -15.56
C THR A 39 -12.86 -18.16 -14.37
N GLN A 40 -12.47 -17.12 -13.63
CA GLN A 40 -11.62 -17.30 -12.44
C GLN A 40 -12.30 -18.17 -11.38
N LYS A 41 -13.60 -17.99 -11.12
CA LYS A 41 -14.36 -18.84 -10.20
C LYS A 41 -14.36 -20.30 -10.69
N THR A 42 -14.65 -20.53 -11.97
CA THR A 42 -14.66 -21.89 -12.55
C THR A 42 -13.28 -22.55 -12.45
N VAL A 43 -12.20 -21.84 -12.81
CA VAL A 43 -10.82 -22.34 -12.70
C VAL A 43 -10.46 -22.66 -11.24
N THR A 44 -10.80 -21.75 -10.31
CA THR A 44 -10.53 -21.99 -8.87
C THR A 44 -11.26 -23.23 -8.37
N VAL A 45 -12.55 -23.38 -8.70
CA VAL A 45 -13.33 -24.58 -8.30
C VAL A 45 -12.75 -25.84 -8.95
N ALA A 46 -12.39 -25.79 -10.23
CA ALA A 46 -11.79 -26.95 -10.93
C ALA A 46 -10.44 -27.35 -10.31
N LEU A 47 -9.59 -26.38 -9.94
CA LEU A 47 -8.31 -26.65 -9.27
C LEU A 47 -8.53 -27.27 -7.88
N LEU A 48 -9.46 -26.75 -7.09
CA LEU A 48 -9.77 -27.30 -5.77
C LEU A 48 -10.37 -28.70 -5.87
N ALA A 49 -11.27 -28.95 -6.83
CA ALA A 49 -11.83 -30.26 -7.10
C ALA A 49 -10.76 -31.27 -7.57
N GLY A 50 -9.89 -30.84 -8.50
CA GLY A 50 -8.75 -31.65 -8.96
C GLY A 50 -7.79 -32.01 -7.82
N LEU A 51 -7.50 -31.06 -6.93
CA LEU A 51 -6.68 -31.30 -5.75
C LEU A 51 -7.36 -32.27 -4.79
N ALA A 52 -8.67 -32.14 -4.56
CA ALA A 52 -9.43 -33.06 -3.72
C ALA A 52 -9.41 -34.50 -4.31
N VAL A 53 -9.62 -34.66 -5.61
CA VAL A 53 -9.50 -35.96 -6.31
C VAL A 53 -8.08 -36.53 -6.18
N ALA A 54 -7.05 -35.70 -6.37
CA ALA A 54 -5.66 -36.12 -6.21
C ALA A 54 -5.36 -36.60 -4.78
N PHE A 55 -5.90 -35.94 -3.75
CA PHE A 55 -5.80 -36.43 -2.37
C PHE A 55 -6.54 -37.72 -2.10
N LEU A 56 -7.68 -37.92 -2.74
CA LEU A 56 -8.44 -39.18 -2.61
C LEU A 56 -7.73 -40.34 -3.29
N CYS A 57 -7.16 -40.13 -4.48
CA CYS A 57 -6.51 -41.20 -5.27
C CYS A 57 -5.05 -41.43 -4.84
N TRP A 58 -4.30 -40.39 -4.50
CA TRP A 58 -2.85 -40.45 -4.23
C TRP A 58 -2.45 -39.56 -3.04
N PRO A 59 -2.94 -39.82 -1.80
CA PRO A 59 -2.78 -38.86 -0.68
C PRO A 59 -1.32 -38.53 -0.34
N GLN A 60 -0.44 -39.54 -0.28
CA GLN A 60 0.94 -39.32 0.06
C GLN A 60 1.71 -38.57 -1.04
N GLN A 61 1.50 -38.96 -2.31
CA GLN A 61 2.19 -38.32 -3.44
C GLN A 61 1.72 -36.85 -3.59
N THR A 62 0.42 -36.61 -3.44
CA THR A 62 -0.14 -35.27 -3.49
C THR A 62 0.42 -34.40 -2.36
N ALA A 63 0.45 -34.90 -1.12
CA ALA A 63 1.03 -34.17 0.01
C ALA A 63 2.52 -33.88 -0.21
N ARG A 64 3.32 -34.88 -0.65
CA ARG A 64 4.75 -34.69 -0.99
C ARG A 64 4.95 -33.64 -2.08
N GLY A 65 4.14 -33.71 -3.14
CA GLY A 65 4.19 -32.74 -4.26
C GLY A 65 3.89 -31.32 -3.79
N LEU A 66 2.86 -31.12 -2.97
CA LEU A 66 2.52 -29.82 -2.40
C LEU A 66 3.62 -29.28 -1.48
N ILE A 67 4.17 -30.13 -0.60
CA ILE A 67 5.26 -29.74 0.29
C ILE A 67 6.50 -29.35 -0.53
N ALA A 68 6.84 -30.12 -1.57
CA ALA A 68 7.96 -29.80 -2.45
C ALA A 68 7.74 -28.46 -3.20
N ALA A 69 6.52 -28.24 -3.72
CA ALA A 69 6.16 -26.98 -4.37
C ALA A 69 6.22 -25.78 -3.43
N CYS A 70 5.67 -25.93 -2.21
CA CYS A 70 5.77 -24.87 -1.18
C CYS A 70 7.23 -24.64 -0.76
N THR A 71 8.03 -25.67 -0.61
CA THR A 71 9.47 -25.54 -0.27
C THR A 71 10.20 -24.78 -1.37
N LEU A 72 9.99 -25.13 -2.62
CA LEU A 72 10.56 -24.41 -3.77
C LEU A 72 10.13 -22.93 -3.77
N PHE A 73 8.84 -22.67 -3.53
CA PHE A 73 8.32 -21.31 -3.40
C PHE A 73 9.05 -20.52 -2.29
N TYR A 74 9.27 -21.11 -1.10
CA TYR A 74 10.00 -20.44 -0.02
C TYR A 74 11.48 -20.20 -0.35
N VAL A 75 12.13 -21.10 -1.07
CA VAL A 75 13.49 -20.88 -1.60
C VAL A 75 13.51 -19.66 -2.50
N ILE A 76 12.58 -19.61 -3.48
CA ILE A 76 12.46 -18.48 -4.40
C ILE A 76 12.19 -17.16 -3.63
N MET A 77 11.25 -17.17 -2.69
CA MET A 77 10.93 -15.99 -1.87
C MET A 77 12.11 -15.52 -1.02
N THR A 78 12.89 -16.44 -0.47
CA THR A 78 14.10 -16.12 0.30
C THR A 78 15.15 -15.47 -0.59
N LEU A 79 15.46 -16.07 -1.74
CA LEU A 79 16.40 -15.51 -2.72
C LEU A 79 15.93 -14.15 -3.25
N TYR A 80 14.65 -14.03 -3.55
CA TYR A 80 14.05 -12.77 -3.99
C TYR A 80 14.27 -11.64 -2.98
N LYS A 81 14.09 -11.90 -1.69
CA LYS A 81 14.33 -10.92 -0.65
C LYS A 81 15.79 -10.48 -0.58
N PHE A 82 16.73 -11.40 -0.71
CA PHE A 82 18.15 -11.04 -0.81
C PHE A 82 18.41 -10.09 -2.00
N VAL A 83 17.82 -10.37 -3.17
CA VAL A 83 17.95 -9.51 -4.35
C VAL A 83 17.40 -8.11 -4.07
N VAL A 84 16.19 -8.00 -3.49
CA VAL A 84 15.57 -6.72 -3.17
C VAL A 84 16.40 -5.94 -2.14
N ILE A 85 16.86 -6.59 -1.06
CA ILE A 85 17.69 -5.92 -0.04
C ILE A 85 19.04 -5.50 -0.63
N ARG A 86 19.68 -6.35 -1.43
CA ARG A 86 20.92 -5.98 -2.15
C ARG A 86 20.73 -4.73 -3.02
N ALA A 87 19.61 -4.68 -3.75
CA ALA A 87 19.26 -3.52 -4.60
C ALA A 87 19.01 -2.26 -3.77
N SER A 88 18.46 -2.36 -2.56
CA SER A 88 18.21 -1.21 -1.68
C SER A 88 19.48 -0.50 -1.20
N LEU A 89 20.64 -1.14 -1.33
CA LEU A 89 21.94 -0.56 -1.01
C LEU A 89 22.50 0.32 -2.14
N SER A 90 21.85 0.35 -3.30
CA SER A 90 22.23 1.23 -4.39
C SER A 90 22.08 2.70 -3.96
N PRO A 91 23.03 3.58 -4.30
CA PRO A 91 22.90 5.03 -4.04
C PRO A 91 21.63 5.65 -4.65
N ASN A 92 21.17 5.09 -5.77
CA ASN A 92 20.00 5.57 -6.52
C ASN A 92 18.68 4.91 -6.10
N ALA A 93 18.68 4.07 -5.05
CA ALA A 93 17.47 3.39 -4.57
C ALA A 93 16.45 4.38 -3.99
N ILE A 94 16.92 5.52 -3.49
CA ILE A 94 16.07 6.58 -2.92
C ILE A 94 16.64 7.94 -3.33
N LEU A 95 15.77 8.84 -3.76
CA LEU A 95 16.13 10.22 -4.10
C LEU A 95 16.35 11.00 -2.81
N ARG A 96 17.43 11.80 -2.78
CA ARG A 96 17.82 12.60 -1.62
C ARG A 96 18.08 14.02 -2.06
N PHE A 97 17.61 14.98 -1.27
CA PHE A 97 17.87 16.40 -1.46
C PHE A 97 18.24 17.01 -0.10
N SER A 98 19.42 17.59 -0.03
CA SER A 98 19.88 18.29 1.17
C SER A 98 19.17 19.65 1.31
N PRO A 99 19.10 20.21 2.53
CA PRO A 99 18.60 21.57 2.73
C PRO A 99 19.32 22.63 1.87
N GLN A 100 20.63 22.43 1.62
CA GLN A 100 21.43 23.32 0.77
C GLN A 100 21.02 23.25 -0.70
N GLU A 101 20.73 22.05 -1.22
CA GLU A 101 20.24 21.88 -2.59
C GLU A 101 18.84 22.48 -2.77
N ILE A 102 17.97 22.40 -1.76
CA ILE A 102 16.64 23.03 -1.77
C ILE A 102 16.79 24.56 -1.73
N ALA A 103 17.62 25.07 -0.83
CA ALA A 103 17.88 26.52 -0.70
C ALA A 103 18.51 27.11 -1.96
N ALA A 104 19.35 26.35 -2.67
CA ALA A 104 19.97 26.77 -3.93
C ALA A 104 18.96 26.96 -5.07
N GLN A 105 17.75 26.44 -4.93
CA GLN A 105 16.65 26.63 -5.90
C GLN A 105 15.88 27.95 -5.66
N GLU A 106 16.11 28.63 -4.55
CA GLU A 106 15.42 29.87 -4.22
C GLU A 106 16.25 31.11 -4.73
N PRO A 107 15.58 32.17 -5.20
CA PRO A 107 14.14 32.30 -5.42
C PRO A 107 13.73 31.68 -6.75
N ARG A 108 12.67 30.86 -6.74
CA ARG A 108 12.06 30.29 -7.95
C ARG A 108 10.53 30.34 -7.88
N ALA A 109 9.87 30.24 -9.03
CA ALA A 109 8.42 30.01 -9.11
C ALA A 109 8.14 28.51 -8.89
N TRP A 110 7.69 28.14 -7.71
CA TRP A 110 7.24 26.78 -7.42
C TRP A 110 5.92 26.48 -8.13
N PRO A 111 5.71 25.25 -8.68
CA PRO A 111 4.45 24.88 -9.30
C PRO A 111 3.31 24.81 -8.27
N LEU A 112 2.06 24.93 -8.72
CA LEU A 112 0.90 24.69 -7.88
C LEU A 112 0.84 23.22 -7.48
N PHE A 113 0.64 22.94 -6.19
CA PHE A 113 0.58 21.60 -5.63
C PHE A 113 -0.77 21.37 -4.97
N SER A 114 -1.55 20.37 -5.47
CA SER A 114 -2.80 19.97 -4.85
C SER A 114 -2.55 18.96 -3.73
N VAL A 115 -3.18 19.18 -2.59
CA VAL A 115 -3.11 18.30 -1.42
C VAL A 115 -4.51 17.80 -1.09
N LEU A 116 -4.75 16.51 -1.18
CA LEU A 116 -6.03 15.89 -0.86
C LEU A 116 -5.98 15.32 0.56
N VAL A 117 -6.95 15.67 1.39
CA VAL A 117 -7.09 15.17 2.77
C VAL A 117 -8.49 14.60 2.97
N PRO A 118 -8.69 13.31 2.66
CA PRO A 118 -9.96 12.65 2.92
C PRO A 118 -10.12 12.38 4.42
N MET A 119 -11.23 12.81 5.00
CA MET A 119 -11.56 12.62 6.42
C MET A 119 -13.00 12.12 6.57
N TYR A 120 -13.23 11.27 7.57
CA TYR A 120 -14.56 10.77 7.91
C TYR A 120 -14.65 10.43 9.39
N LYS A 121 -15.54 11.09 10.14
CA LYS A 121 -15.73 10.93 11.58
C LYS A 121 -14.46 11.13 12.40
N GLU A 122 -13.78 12.25 12.18
CA GLU A 122 -12.51 12.61 12.80
C GLU A 122 -12.46 14.12 13.17
N PRO A 123 -13.47 14.66 13.86
CA PRO A 123 -13.55 16.09 14.16
C PRO A 123 -12.35 16.61 14.99
N GLU A 124 -11.77 15.76 15.83
CA GLU A 124 -10.65 16.08 16.71
C GLU A 124 -9.31 16.27 15.97
N THR A 125 -9.13 15.68 14.79
CA THR A 125 -7.88 15.76 14.03
C THR A 125 -7.84 16.97 13.09
N VAL A 126 -9.00 17.55 12.70
CA VAL A 126 -9.12 18.63 11.71
C VAL A 126 -8.16 19.79 12.00
N LYS A 127 -8.18 20.29 13.26
CA LYS A 127 -7.34 21.44 13.66
C LYS A 127 -5.84 21.14 13.55
N GLN A 128 -5.42 19.95 13.96
CA GLN A 128 -4.03 19.53 13.92
C GLN A 128 -3.57 19.37 12.48
N MET A 129 -4.37 18.74 11.65
CA MET A 129 -4.09 18.52 10.22
C MET A 129 -3.93 19.85 9.49
N VAL A 130 -4.88 20.80 9.65
CA VAL A 130 -4.78 22.14 9.04
C VAL A 130 -3.49 22.85 9.49
N ALA A 131 -3.15 22.82 10.79
CA ALA A 131 -1.92 23.43 11.30
C ALA A 131 -0.65 22.77 10.74
N SER A 132 -0.64 21.43 10.62
CA SER A 132 0.47 20.67 10.05
C SER A 132 0.73 21.08 8.60
N LEU A 133 -0.29 21.04 7.75
CA LEU A 133 -0.16 21.38 6.33
C LEU A 133 0.09 22.88 6.08
N ALA A 134 -0.46 23.75 6.92
CA ALA A 134 -0.15 25.18 6.84
C ALA A 134 1.32 25.47 7.14
N SER A 135 1.94 24.70 8.05
CA SER A 135 3.34 24.84 8.46
C SER A 135 4.36 24.29 7.45
N MET A 136 3.91 23.62 6.39
CA MET A 136 4.83 23.12 5.35
C MET A 136 5.55 24.25 4.66
N ASP A 137 6.85 24.06 4.43
CA ASP A 137 7.73 25.00 3.72
C ASP A 137 7.45 24.93 2.21
N TYR A 138 6.35 25.57 1.82
CA TYR A 138 5.92 25.74 0.43
C TYR A 138 5.10 27.02 0.32
N PRO A 139 5.21 27.83 -0.77
CA PRO A 139 4.48 29.09 -0.88
C PRO A 139 2.98 28.91 -0.69
N ALA A 140 2.37 29.77 0.12
CA ALA A 140 0.95 29.62 0.47
C ALA A 140 0.01 29.74 -0.73
N ASP A 141 0.35 30.62 -1.69
CA ASP A 141 -0.37 30.81 -2.96
C ASP A 141 -0.16 29.68 -3.97
N LYS A 142 0.74 28.72 -3.66
CA LYS A 142 1.04 27.55 -4.48
C LYS A 142 0.57 26.24 -3.85
N LYS A 143 -0.25 26.31 -2.79
CA LYS A 143 -0.91 25.17 -2.18
C LYS A 143 -2.40 25.19 -2.46
N ASP A 144 -2.95 24.13 -3.05
CA ASP A 144 -4.38 23.88 -3.24
C ASP A 144 -4.78 22.71 -2.31
N VAL A 145 -5.14 23.01 -1.06
CA VAL A 145 -5.45 22.00 -0.04
C VAL A 145 -6.95 21.77 0.03
N GLN A 146 -7.36 20.55 -0.31
CA GLN A 146 -8.76 20.12 -0.31
C GLN A 146 -9.03 19.18 0.86
N ILE A 147 -9.78 19.64 1.85
CA ILE A 147 -10.30 18.83 2.94
C ILE A 147 -11.58 18.16 2.44
N LEU A 148 -11.50 16.85 2.16
CA LEU A 148 -12.58 16.08 1.54
C LEU A 148 -13.45 15.47 2.64
N LEU A 149 -14.67 15.95 2.83
CA LEU A 149 -15.59 15.54 3.89
C LEU A 149 -16.88 14.97 3.32
N GLU A 150 -17.27 13.78 3.77
CA GLU A 150 -18.56 13.19 3.36
C GLU A 150 -19.73 14.06 3.88
N ALA A 151 -20.71 14.32 3.03
CA ALA A 151 -21.83 15.21 3.34
C ALA A 151 -22.71 14.72 4.51
N ASP A 152 -22.65 13.43 4.85
CA ASP A 152 -23.36 12.84 5.98
C ASP A 152 -22.55 12.90 7.31
N ASP A 153 -21.31 13.42 7.31
CA ASP A 153 -20.49 13.62 8.50
C ASP A 153 -20.65 15.04 9.07
N ALA A 154 -21.82 15.34 9.59
CA ALA A 154 -22.16 16.68 10.12
C ALA A 154 -21.20 17.15 11.23
N VAL A 155 -20.65 16.22 12.02
CA VAL A 155 -19.76 16.56 13.17
C VAL A 155 -18.40 17.06 12.68
N THR A 156 -17.77 16.33 11.75
CA THR A 156 -16.48 16.74 11.20
C THR A 156 -16.62 17.99 10.32
N LEU A 157 -17.74 18.10 9.55
CA LEU A 157 -18.06 19.30 8.77
C LEU A 157 -18.20 20.54 9.68
N ALA A 158 -18.91 20.43 10.82
CA ALA A 158 -19.04 21.52 11.76
C ALA A 158 -17.68 21.93 12.35
N ALA A 159 -16.83 20.95 12.71
CA ALA A 159 -15.47 21.21 13.21
C ALA A 159 -14.61 21.93 12.16
N ALA A 160 -14.69 21.53 10.90
CA ALA A 160 -13.93 22.17 9.81
C ALA A 160 -14.42 23.60 9.52
N ARG A 161 -15.75 23.82 9.49
CA ARG A 161 -16.35 25.14 9.27
C ARG A 161 -16.11 26.12 10.42
N ALA A 162 -15.87 25.64 11.63
CA ALA A 162 -15.53 26.47 12.78
C ALA A 162 -14.09 27.04 12.74
N LEU A 163 -13.24 26.54 11.83
CA LEU A 163 -11.86 27.00 11.69
C LEU A 163 -11.76 28.13 10.66
N THR A 164 -10.93 29.13 10.95
CA THR A 164 -10.48 30.06 9.92
C THR A 164 -9.44 29.35 9.06
N MET A 165 -9.82 29.03 7.82
CA MET A 165 -8.93 28.32 6.89
C MET A 165 -7.80 29.23 6.40
N PRO A 166 -6.55 28.74 6.37
CA PRO A 166 -5.42 29.44 5.74
C PRO A 166 -5.67 29.64 4.23
N PRO A 167 -4.94 30.59 3.59
CA PRO A 167 -4.97 30.74 2.14
C PRO A 167 -4.66 29.42 1.41
N GLY A 168 -5.38 29.10 0.34
CA GLY A 168 -5.23 27.86 -0.43
C GLY A 168 -5.92 26.64 0.18
N PHE A 169 -6.60 26.77 1.32
CA PHE A 169 -7.37 25.68 1.93
C PHE A 169 -8.86 25.82 1.65
N ARG A 170 -9.49 24.72 1.27
CA ARG A 170 -10.95 24.65 1.09
C ARG A 170 -11.54 23.34 1.61
N VAL A 171 -12.76 23.40 2.09
CA VAL A 171 -13.56 22.22 2.41
C VAL A 171 -14.35 21.83 1.16
N THR A 172 -14.19 20.58 0.73
CA THR A 172 -14.93 19.99 -0.38
C THR A 172 -15.90 18.94 0.18
N GLU A 173 -17.19 19.21 0.07
CA GLU A 173 -18.23 18.27 0.52
C GLU A 173 -18.43 17.19 -0.55
N ILE A 174 -18.28 15.92 -0.12
CA ILE A 174 -18.38 14.74 -0.97
C ILE A 174 -19.82 14.22 -0.90
N PRO A 175 -20.54 14.11 -2.03
CA PRO A 175 -21.89 13.56 -2.05
C PRO A 175 -21.95 12.14 -1.47
N ALA A 176 -22.90 11.89 -0.57
CA ALA A 176 -23.11 10.57 0.01
C ALA A 176 -23.55 9.58 -1.07
N SER A 177 -22.72 8.61 -1.37
CA SER A 177 -22.97 7.55 -2.36
C SER A 177 -22.21 6.27 -2.02
N PHE A 178 -22.59 5.14 -2.61
CA PHE A 178 -21.88 3.88 -2.48
C PHE A 178 -20.85 3.73 -3.62
N PRO A 179 -19.68 3.12 -3.36
CA PRO A 179 -19.15 2.67 -2.08
C PRO A 179 -18.69 3.87 -1.21
N ARG A 180 -18.79 3.75 0.12
CA ARG A 180 -18.26 4.76 1.06
C ARG A 180 -16.82 4.46 1.36
N THR A 181 -15.91 4.99 0.58
CA THR A 181 -14.48 4.68 0.67
C THR A 181 -13.63 5.94 0.45
N LYS A 182 -12.43 5.94 1.04
CA LYS A 182 -11.42 6.98 0.84
C LYS A 182 -11.14 7.27 -0.64
N PRO A 183 -10.90 6.26 -1.51
CA PRO A 183 -10.63 6.49 -2.92
C PRO A 183 -11.78 7.20 -3.67
N LYS A 184 -13.04 6.95 -3.31
CA LYS A 184 -14.16 7.71 -3.89
C LYS A 184 -14.04 9.21 -3.65
N ALA A 185 -13.76 9.61 -2.40
CA ALA A 185 -13.55 11.01 -2.05
C ALA A 185 -12.34 11.60 -2.77
N CYS A 186 -11.21 10.85 -2.80
CA CYS A 186 -10.01 11.26 -3.50
C CYS A 186 -10.23 11.45 -5.01
N ASN A 187 -11.07 10.63 -5.66
CA ASN A 187 -11.40 10.80 -7.08
C ASN A 187 -12.13 12.12 -7.36
N ILE A 188 -13.05 12.53 -6.50
CA ILE A 188 -13.70 13.85 -6.60
C ILE A 188 -12.65 14.95 -6.44
N GLY A 189 -11.81 14.88 -5.41
CA GLY A 189 -10.72 15.83 -5.20
C GLY A 189 -9.74 15.90 -6.36
N LEU A 190 -9.40 14.78 -6.99
CA LEU A 190 -8.54 14.71 -8.17
C LEU A 190 -9.12 15.49 -9.37
N HIS A 191 -10.43 15.39 -9.61
CA HIS A 191 -11.06 16.12 -10.70
C HIS A 191 -11.14 17.63 -10.43
N LEU A 192 -11.12 18.04 -9.16
CA LEU A 192 -11.12 19.44 -8.72
C LEU A 192 -9.71 19.98 -8.47
N ALA A 193 -8.66 19.12 -8.56
CA ALA A 193 -7.29 19.51 -8.35
C ALA A 193 -6.78 20.41 -9.48
N GLU A 194 -6.12 21.51 -9.10
CA GLU A 194 -5.57 22.52 -10.02
C GLU A 194 -4.05 22.42 -10.13
N GLY A 195 -3.39 21.66 -9.20
CA GLY A 195 -1.95 21.53 -9.12
C GLY A 195 -1.36 20.67 -10.24
N GLU A 196 -0.17 21.03 -10.70
CA GLU A 196 0.65 20.19 -11.58
C GLU A 196 0.99 18.86 -10.93
N TYR A 197 1.25 18.92 -9.62
CA TYR A 197 1.46 17.75 -8.77
C TYR A 197 0.36 17.64 -7.72
N LEU A 198 0.14 16.41 -7.28
CA LEU A 198 -0.88 16.09 -6.29
C LEU A 198 -0.33 15.11 -5.27
N VAL A 199 -0.69 15.27 -4.01
CA VAL A 199 -0.40 14.34 -2.92
C VAL A 199 -1.64 14.07 -2.09
N ILE A 200 -1.72 12.87 -1.49
CA ILE A 200 -2.72 12.53 -0.47
C ILE A 200 -2.04 12.47 0.88
N TYR A 201 -2.68 13.04 1.90
CA TYR A 201 -2.36 12.83 3.30
C TYR A 201 -3.59 12.35 4.07
N ASP A 202 -3.37 11.43 5.01
CA ASP A 202 -4.41 11.03 5.95
C ASP A 202 -4.56 12.08 7.07
N ALA A 203 -5.67 12.06 7.79
CA ALA A 203 -6.03 13.09 8.76
C ALA A 203 -5.04 13.23 9.93
N GLU A 204 -4.34 12.15 10.28
CA GLU A 204 -3.35 12.06 11.36
C GLU A 204 -1.91 12.32 10.90
N ASP A 205 -1.69 12.49 9.61
CA ASP A 205 -0.36 12.59 9.03
C ASP A 205 0.39 13.87 9.44
N LEU A 206 1.68 13.66 9.70
CA LEU A 206 2.63 14.73 10.01
C LEU A 206 3.82 14.65 9.03
N PRO A 207 3.67 15.18 7.80
CA PRO A 207 4.76 15.21 6.82
C PRO A 207 5.89 16.15 7.26
N GLU A 208 7.14 15.82 6.86
CA GLU A 208 8.27 16.73 7.00
C GLU A 208 8.01 18.01 6.21
N LYS A 209 8.45 19.17 6.77
CA LYS A 209 8.06 20.49 6.25
C LYS A 209 8.46 20.74 4.80
N ASP A 210 9.62 20.26 4.38
CA ASP A 210 10.20 20.45 3.04
C ASP A 210 9.76 19.37 2.03
N GLN A 211 8.82 18.50 2.38
CA GLN A 211 8.43 17.33 1.59
C GLN A 211 7.91 17.70 0.19
N LEU A 212 7.09 18.75 0.07
CA LEU A 212 6.55 19.17 -1.23
C LEU A 212 7.66 19.70 -2.16
N LYS A 213 8.61 20.50 -1.63
CA LYS A 213 9.79 20.98 -2.38
C LYS A 213 10.64 19.82 -2.88
N LYS A 214 10.93 18.85 -2.00
CA LYS A 214 11.66 17.62 -2.35
C LYS A 214 10.94 16.82 -3.42
N ALA A 215 9.61 16.73 -3.36
CA ALA A 215 8.82 16.00 -4.36
C ALA A 215 8.89 16.67 -5.74
N VAL A 216 8.82 17.99 -5.82
CA VAL A 216 9.01 18.75 -7.06
C VAL A 216 10.38 18.46 -7.67
N LEU A 217 11.44 18.61 -6.88
CA LEU A 217 12.81 18.32 -7.33
C LEU A 217 12.97 16.87 -7.78
N ALA A 218 12.32 15.94 -7.09
CA ALA A 218 12.33 14.53 -7.45
C ALA A 218 11.71 14.26 -8.83
N PHE A 219 10.61 14.96 -9.17
CA PHE A 219 10.01 14.85 -10.50
C PHE A 219 10.88 15.49 -11.58
N GLU A 220 11.44 16.68 -11.30
CA GLU A 220 12.26 17.42 -12.26
C GLU A 220 13.58 16.69 -12.59
N THR A 221 14.17 16.02 -11.61
CA THR A 221 15.43 15.27 -11.78
C THR A 221 15.24 13.82 -12.24
N SER A 222 14.00 13.36 -12.34
CA SER A 222 13.67 12.00 -12.73
C SER A 222 13.29 11.91 -14.21
N PRO A 223 13.42 10.73 -14.85
CA PRO A 223 12.92 10.49 -16.20
C PRO A 223 11.42 10.82 -16.35
N ALA A 224 10.99 11.18 -17.56
CA ALA A 224 9.61 11.63 -17.83
C ALA A 224 8.53 10.58 -17.46
N ASN A 225 8.86 9.28 -17.52
CA ASN A 225 7.98 8.17 -17.18
C ASN A 225 7.81 7.95 -15.66
N VAL A 226 8.51 8.72 -14.80
CA VAL A 226 8.23 8.71 -13.36
C VAL A 226 6.94 9.47 -13.12
N ALA A 227 5.89 8.74 -12.74
CA ALA A 227 4.55 9.28 -12.49
C ALA A 227 4.24 9.46 -11.01
N CYS A 228 4.93 8.72 -10.15
CA CYS A 228 4.74 8.76 -8.71
C CYS A 228 6.09 8.85 -7.98
N VAL A 229 6.09 9.63 -6.90
CA VAL A 229 7.20 9.70 -5.93
C VAL A 229 6.61 9.41 -4.56
N GLN A 230 7.00 8.25 -3.97
CA GLN A 230 6.54 7.80 -2.67
C GLN A 230 7.51 8.25 -1.58
N SER A 231 7.02 9.01 -0.60
CA SER A 231 7.76 9.32 0.62
C SER A 231 7.74 8.13 1.58
N ARG A 232 8.67 8.11 2.52
CA ARG A 232 8.71 7.09 3.56
C ARG A 232 7.63 7.35 4.60
N LEU A 233 7.04 6.29 5.12
CA LEU A 233 6.11 6.35 6.23
C LEU A 233 6.75 5.73 7.47
N ASN A 234 6.44 6.27 8.65
CA ASN A 234 6.79 5.66 9.93
C ASN A 234 5.92 6.25 11.07
N TYR A 235 6.08 5.75 12.28
CA TYR A 235 5.20 6.06 13.39
C TYR A 235 5.84 6.96 14.44
N TYR A 236 5.07 7.92 14.98
CA TYR A 236 5.53 8.80 16.04
C TYR A 236 5.33 8.21 17.45
N ASN A 237 4.56 7.11 17.60
CA ASN A 237 4.32 6.41 18.88
C ASN A 237 4.97 5.00 18.96
N PRO A 238 6.25 4.81 18.54
CA PRO A 238 6.87 3.48 18.38
C PRO A 238 7.01 2.71 19.69
N ARG A 239 6.97 3.37 20.84
CA ARG A 239 7.25 2.77 22.15
C ARG A 239 6.01 2.56 23.02
N GLN A 240 4.80 2.81 22.52
CA GLN A 240 3.58 2.77 23.30
C GLN A 240 3.30 1.37 23.86
N ASN A 241 3.46 0.32 23.05
CA ASN A 241 3.36 -1.08 23.48
C ASN A 241 4.14 -2.02 22.54
N VAL A 242 4.01 -3.34 22.76
CA VAL A 242 4.68 -4.36 21.93
C VAL A 242 4.24 -4.30 20.47
N LEU A 243 2.95 -4.10 20.24
CA LEU A 243 2.37 -4.06 18.90
C LEU A 243 2.90 -2.88 18.08
N THR A 244 2.97 -1.69 18.68
CA THR A 244 3.53 -0.50 18.01
C THR A 244 5.02 -0.64 17.73
N ARG A 245 5.78 -1.36 18.59
CA ARG A 245 7.20 -1.67 18.35
C ARG A 245 7.39 -2.58 17.15
N TRP A 246 6.64 -3.67 17.04
CA TRP A 246 6.69 -4.57 15.88
C TRP A 246 6.27 -3.86 14.60
N PHE A 247 5.20 -3.07 14.68
CA PHE A 247 4.67 -2.34 13.54
C PHE A 247 5.68 -1.30 13.03
N THR A 248 6.35 -0.57 13.92
CA THR A 248 7.40 0.38 13.56
C THR A 248 8.61 -0.30 12.94
N ALA A 249 9.04 -1.45 13.47
CA ALA A 249 10.14 -2.23 12.89
C ALA A 249 9.82 -2.72 11.47
N GLU A 250 8.59 -3.21 11.26
CA GLU A 250 8.10 -3.62 9.94
C GLU A 250 8.08 -2.45 8.95
N TYR A 251 7.55 -1.29 9.35
CA TYR A 251 7.50 -0.10 8.48
C TYR A 251 8.89 0.42 8.15
N SER A 252 9.81 0.38 9.11
CA SER A 252 11.22 0.73 8.86
C SER A 252 11.83 -0.23 7.81
N ALA A 253 11.58 -1.53 7.91
CA ALA A 253 12.02 -2.50 6.92
C ALA A 253 11.36 -2.29 5.54
N TRP A 254 10.09 -1.96 5.52
CA TRP A 254 9.32 -1.78 4.29
C TRP A 254 9.72 -0.51 3.55
N PHE A 255 9.65 0.65 4.20
CA PHE A 255 9.88 1.95 3.57
C PHE A 255 11.36 2.34 3.43
N ASP A 256 12.25 1.79 4.21
CA ASP A 256 13.69 2.13 4.13
C ASP A 256 14.54 1.11 3.38
N LEU A 257 14.02 -0.13 3.17
CA LEU A 257 14.78 -1.19 2.51
C LEU A 257 13.99 -1.82 1.37
N GLN A 258 12.78 -2.36 1.61
CA GLN A 258 12.09 -3.15 0.59
C GLN A 258 11.59 -2.28 -0.57
N LEU A 259 10.84 -1.21 -0.32
CA LEU A 259 10.38 -0.32 -1.38
C LEU A 259 11.52 0.37 -2.14
N PRO A 260 12.59 0.90 -1.49
CA PRO A 260 13.76 1.37 -2.20
C PRO A 260 14.44 0.32 -3.06
N GLY A 261 14.54 -0.93 -2.57
CA GLY A 261 15.09 -2.03 -3.36
C GLY A 261 14.26 -2.35 -4.60
N LEU A 262 12.93 -2.37 -4.45
CA LEU A 262 12.01 -2.55 -5.58
C LEU A 262 12.13 -1.40 -6.59
N ALA A 263 12.21 -0.15 -6.13
CA ALA A 263 12.41 1.01 -6.99
C ALA A 263 13.71 0.92 -7.78
N ALA A 264 14.81 0.50 -7.13
CA ALA A 264 16.11 0.30 -7.76
C ALA A 264 16.10 -0.81 -8.83
N LEU A 265 15.24 -1.82 -8.68
CA LEU A 265 15.04 -2.90 -9.64
C LEU A 265 14.07 -2.51 -10.77
N GLY A 266 13.46 -1.33 -10.72
CA GLY A 266 12.40 -0.93 -11.66
C GLY A 266 11.13 -1.77 -11.51
N ALA A 267 10.94 -2.40 -10.36
CA ALA A 267 9.79 -3.23 -10.08
C ALA A 267 8.52 -2.40 -9.87
N VAL A 268 7.36 -3.00 -10.12
CA VAL A 268 6.07 -2.45 -9.70
C VAL A 268 6.05 -2.31 -8.18
N ILE A 269 5.72 -1.12 -7.71
CA ILE A 269 5.70 -0.81 -6.27
C ILE A 269 4.24 -0.79 -5.79
N PRO A 270 3.86 -1.60 -4.80
CA PRO A 270 2.63 -1.39 -4.05
C PRO A 270 2.79 -0.11 -3.23
N LEU A 271 2.07 0.93 -3.60
CA LEU A 271 2.16 2.23 -2.94
C LEU A 271 1.66 2.13 -1.50
N GLY A 272 2.14 3.01 -0.64
CA GLY A 272 1.53 3.23 0.67
C GLY A 272 0.23 4.02 0.57
N GLY A 273 -0.61 4.01 1.60
CA GLY A 273 -1.92 4.66 1.59
C GLY A 273 -1.88 6.19 1.60
N THR A 274 -0.72 6.80 1.84
CA THR A 274 -0.52 8.24 1.97
C THR A 274 0.87 8.66 1.45
N SER A 275 1.10 9.97 1.34
CA SER A 275 2.39 10.55 0.94
C SER A 275 2.89 10.07 -0.42
N ASN A 276 1.94 9.74 -1.29
CA ASN A 276 2.15 9.46 -2.70
C ASN A 276 2.01 10.78 -3.47
N HIS A 277 3.10 11.24 -4.03
CA HIS A 277 3.11 12.43 -4.87
C HIS A 277 2.99 11.98 -6.32
N PHE A 278 2.05 12.57 -7.07
CA PHE A 278 1.76 12.20 -8.45
C PHE A 278 1.90 13.39 -9.39
N LYS A 279 2.21 13.14 -10.66
CA LYS A 279 1.89 14.06 -11.73
C LYS A 279 0.36 14.01 -11.92
N THR A 280 -0.34 15.09 -11.61
CA THR A 280 -1.82 15.14 -11.59
C THR A 280 -2.43 14.63 -12.87
N ARG A 281 -1.89 15.07 -14.02
CA ARG A 281 -2.36 14.67 -15.34
C ARG A 281 -2.32 13.15 -15.53
N ILE A 282 -1.22 12.48 -15.16
CA ILE A 282 -1.09 11.03 -15.32
C ILE A 282 -2.10 10.29 -14.45
N LEU A 283 -2.31 10.76 -13.23
CA LEU A 283 -3.30 10.17 -12.33
C LEU A 283 -4.73 10.32 -12.88
N GLN A 284 -5.06 11.46 -13.49
CA GLN A 284 -6.33 11.68 -14.19
C GLN A 284 -6.47 10.76 -15.41
N GLU A 285 -5.43 10.60 -16.23
CA GLU A 285 -5.40 9.68 -17.37
C GLU A 285 -5.66 8.23 -16.96
N LEU A 286 -5.21 7.84 -15.76
CA LEU A 286 -5.46 6.52 -15.15
C LEU A 286 -6.81 6.45 -14.40
N MET A 287 -7.65 7.48 -14.48
CA MET A 287 -8.97 7.54 -13.82
C MET A 287 -8.92 7.42 -12.30
N GLY A 288 -7.86 7.95 -11.70
CA GLY A 288 -7.68 7.98 -10.23
C GLY A 288 -7.56 6.60 -9.58
N TRP A 289 -8.18 6.44 -8.44
CA TRP A 289 -8.14 5.23 -7.61
C TRP A 289 -9.37 4.35 -7.84
N ASP A 290 -9.22 3.04 -7.69
CA ASP A 290 -10.36 2.10 -7.71
C ASP A 290 -11.17 2.22 -6.41
N ALA A 291 -12.36 2.79 -6.48
CA ALA A 291 -13.25 2.99 -5.34
C ALA A 291 -13.72 1.68 -4.69
N TYR A 292 -13.62 0.56 -5.39
CA TYR A 292 -14.01 -0.77 -4.91
C TYR A 292 -12.85 -1.61 -4.35
N ASN A 293 -11.60 -1.18 -4.55
CA ASN A 293 -10.44 -1.86 -3.98
C ASN A 293 -10.15 -1.32 -2.57
N VAL A 294 -9.98 -2.21 -1.61
CA VAL A 294 -9.72 -1.80 -0.22
C VAL A 294 -8.24 -1.52 0.09
N THR A 295 -7.37 -1.67 -0.93
CA THR A 295 -5.99 -1.15 -1.01
C THR A 295 -5.79 -0.54 -2.40
N GLU A 296 -6.51 0.53 -2.64
CA GLU A 296 -6.52 1.28 -3.88
C GLU A 296 -5.14 1.82 -4.28
N ASP A 297 -4.29 2.02 -3.29
CA ASP A 297 -2.89 2.43 -3.38
C ASP A 297 -2.03 1.33 -4.04
N CYS A 298 -2.11 0.12 -3.52
CA CYS A 298 -1.43 -1.04 -4.10
C CYS A 298 -1.87 -1.30 -5.55
N ASP A 299 -3.19 -1.25 -5.79
CA ASP A 299 -3.78 -1.39 -7.13
C ASP A 299 -3.26 -0.33 -8.10
N LEU A 300 -3.25 0.95 -7.65
CA LEU A 300 -2.75 2.06 -8.47
C LEU A 300 -1.28 1.87 -8.82
N GLY A 301 -0.45 1.38 -7.89
CA GLY A 301 0.95 1.04 -8.16
C GLY A 301 1.10 0.03 -9.30
N VAL A 302 0.23 -0.99 -9.34
CA VAL A 302 0.21 -1.98 -10.44
C VAL A 302 -0.27 -1.34 -11.75
N ARG A 303 -1.31 -0.51 -11.71
CA ARG A 303 -1.84 0.19 -12.90
C ARG A 303 -0.82 1.15 -13.50
N LEU A 304 -0.05 1.86 -12.67
CA LEU A 304 1.09 2.67 -13.13
C LEU A 304 2.08 1.82 -13.93
N GLY A 305 2.52 0.69 -13.37
CA GLY A 305 3.44 -0.23 -14.04
C GLY A 305 2.89 -0.77 -15.36
N ARG A 306 1.61 -1.16 -15.41
CA ARG A 306 0.92 -1.62 -16.63
C ARG A 306 0.84 -0.55 -17.70
N ALA A 307 0.76 0.71 -17.33
CA ALA A 307 0.78 1.85 -18.23
C ALA A 307 2.20 2.30 -18.63
N GLY A 308 3.25 1.60 -18.20
CA GLY A 308 4.64 1.93 -18.51
C GLY A 308 5.26 3.02 -17.65
N TYR A 309 4.57 3.44 -16.60
CA TYR A 309 5.10 4.40 -15.62
C TYR A 309 5.86 3.72 -14.50
N THR A 310 6.74 4.50 -13.85
CA THR A 310 7.54 4.05 -12.71
C THR A 310 7.31 4.91 -11.49
N THR A 311 7.61 4.33 -10.32
CA THR A 311 7.59 5.02 -9.03
C THR A 311 9.01 5.12 -8.48
N ARG A 312 9.37 6.29 -7.92
CA ARG A 312 10.64 6.51 -7.21
C ARG A 312 10.35 6.69 -5.72
N MET A 313 11.34 6.33 -4.92
CA MET A 313 11.30 6.56 -3.47
C MET A 313 11.99 7.87 -3.13
N LEU A 314 11.44 8.62 -2.18
CA LEU A 314 11.95 9.91 -1.73
C LEU A 314 12.36 9.88 -0.25
N GLU A 315 13.54 10.41 0.06
CA GLU A 315 14.04 10.51 1.43
C GLU A 315 13.43 11.70 2.18
N THR A 316 12.20 11.52 2.57
CA THR A 316 11.45 12.36 3.50
C THR A 316 10.43 11.50 4.19
N THR A 317 10.02 11.84 5.40
CA THR A 317 9.14 10.97 6.19
C THR A 317 7.83 11.67 6.50
N THR A 318 6.73 10.94 6.37
CA THR A 318 5.46 11.27 6.99
C THR A 318 5.30 10.38 8.21
N TRP A 319 4.98 11.00 9.35
CA TRP A 319 4.78 10.33 10.62
C TRP A 319 3.30 10.10 10.86
N GLU A 320 2.94 8.87 11.16
CA GLU A 320 1.58 8.39 11.40
C GLU A 320 1.40 7.89 12.83
N GLU A 321 0.19 7.54 13.22
CA GLU A 321 -0.10 6.83 14.46
C GLU A 321 -0.11 5.32 14.24
N ALA A 322 0.83 4.59 14.90
CA ALA A 322 0.77 3.13 14.90
C ALA A 322 -0.44 2.65 15.70
N CYS A 323 -1.23 1.75 15.11
CA CYS A 323 -2.34 1.12 15.78
C CYS A 323 -1.86 0.34 17.02
N SER A 324 -2.31 0.74 18.20
CA SER A 324 -1.89 0.17 19.49
C SER A 324 -2.88 -0.85 20.06
N VAL A 325 -4.05 -1.00 19.44
CA VAL A 325 -5.12 -1.92 19.87
C VAL A 325 -5.13 -3.16 19.01
N PHE A 326 -5.01 -4.33 19.64
CA PHE A 326 -4.89 -5.62 18.96
C PHE A 326 -5.98 -5.87 17.91
N TRP A 327 -7.25 -5.74 18.27
CA TRP A 327 -8.35 -6.01 17.35
C TRP A 327 -8.49 -4.97 16.24
N SER A 328 -8.11 -3.72 16.48
CA SER A 328 -8.05 -2.69 15.44
C SER A 328 -6.94 -2.99 14.45
N TRP A 329 -5.77 -3.45 14.93
CA TRP A 329 -4.68 -3.90 14.10
C TRP A 329 -5.08 -5.13 13.25
N ILE A 330 -5.76 -6.14 13.83
CA ILE A 330 -6.28 -7.30 13.09
C ILE A 330 -7.21 -6.84 11.95
N LYS A 331 -8.14 -5.91 12.22
CA LYS A 331 -9.04 -5.35 11.20
C LYS A 331 -8.27 -4.65 10.08
N GLN A 332 -7.29 -3.81 10.44
CA GLN A 332 -6.44 -3.10 9.48
C GLN A 332 -5.67 -4.08 8.58
N ARG A 333 -5.02 -5.09 9.18
CA ARG A 333 -4.27 -6.12 8.45
C ARG A 333 -5.16 -7.02 7.60
N THR A 334 -6.35 -7.36 8.08
CA THR A 334 -7.36 -8.07 7.29
C THR A 334 -7.73 -7.28 6.04
N ARG A 335 -7.96 -5.97 6.17
CA ARG A 335 -8.26 -5.08 5.05
C ARG A 335 -7.10 -5.08 4.03
N TRP A 336 -5.85 -4.93 4.48
CA TRP A 336 -4.69 -4.92 3.61
C TRP A 336 -4.50 -6.25 2.86
N GLN A 337 -4.58 -7.38 3.56
CA GLN A 337 -4.49 -8.70 2.92
C GLN A 337 -5.64 -8.93 1.93
N LYS A 338 -6.87 -8.50 2.27
CA LYS A 338 -8.02 -8.58 1.37
C LYS A 338 -7.80 -7.75 0.10
N GLY A 339 -7.26 -6.55 0.23
CA GLY A 339 -6.96 -5.70 -0.92
C GLY A 339 -5.87 -6.29 -1.82
N TYR A 340 -4.84 -6.93 -1.26
CA TYR A 340 -3.85 -7.66 -2.06
C TYR A 340 -4.47 -8.81 -2.83
N ILE A 341 -5.41 -9.56 -2.21
CA ILE A 341 -6.18 -10.61 -2.90
C ILE A 341 -7.02 -9.99 -4.04
N GLN A 342 -7.72 -8.88 -3.78
CA GLN A 342 -8.50 -8.17 -4.80
C GLN A 342 -7.61 -7.73 -5.98
N THR A 343 -6.51 -7.05 -5.69
CA THR A 343 -5.55 -6.57 -6.69
C THR A 343 -5.00 -7.73 -7.51
N TRP A 344 -4.65 -8.86 -6.87
CA TRP A 344 -4.16 -10.02 -7.58
C TRP A 344 -5.23 -10.59 -8.55
N PHE A 345 -6.46 -10.79 -8.09
CA PHE A 345 -7.52 -11.30 -8.95
C PHE A 345 -7.89 -10.35 -10.08
N VAL A 346 -7.95 -9.04 -9.82
CA VAL A 346 -8.25 -8.03 -10.84
C VAL A 346 -7.23 -8.09 -11.98
N HIS A 347 -5.95 -8.02 -11.65
CA HIS A 347 -4.90 -7.97 -12.68
C HIS A 347 -4.61 -9.33 -13.31
N MET A 348 -4.94 -10.45 -12.65
CA MET A 348 -4.84 -11.82 -13.20
C MET A 348 -6.08 -12.27 -13.96
N ARG A 349 -6.98 -11.37 -14.36
CA ARG A 349 -8.10 -11.71 -15.27
C ARG A 349 -7.62 -12.11 -16.66
N ASP A 350 -6.57 -11.48 -17.13
CA ASP A 350 -5.86 -11.79 -18.36
C ASP A 350 -4.34 -11.82 -18.09
N PRO A 351 -3.79 -12.96 -17.65
CA PRO A 351 -2.39 -13.08 -17.27
C PRO A 351 -1.42 -12.90 -18.45
N LEU A 352 -1.82 -13.23 -19.67
CA LEU A 352 -0.98 -13.05 -20.86
C LEU A 352 -0.86 -11.56 -21.23
N LYS A 353 -1.97 -10.82 -21.15
CA LYS A 353 -1.97 -9.38 -21.32
C LYS A 353 -1.14 -8.70 -20.24
N LEU A 354 -1.30 -9.10 -18.97
CA LEU A 354 -0.50 -8.58 -17.85
C LEU A 354 0.99 -8.83 -18.07
N LEU A 355 1.37 -10.05 -18.50
CA LEU A 355 2.76 -10.40 -18.82
C LEU A 355 3.32 -9.53 -19.95
N LYS A 356 2.51 -9.25 -20.98
CA LYS A 356 2.91 -8.38 -22.09
C LYS A 356 3.09 -6.92 -21.67
N GLU A 357 2.20 -6.40 -20.82
CA GLU A 357 2.23 -5.02 -20.34
C GLU A 357 3.36 -4.77 -19.32
N LEU A 358 3.57 -5.68 -18.38
CA LEU A 358 4.62 -5.55 -17.37
C LEU A 358 6.00 -6.04 -17.87
N GLY A 359 6.03 -6.91 -18.86
CA GLY A 359 7.22 -7.70 -19.18
C GLY A 359 7.50 -8.81 -18.17
N PRO A 360 8.38 -9.79 -18.50
CA PRO A 360 8.55 -11.00 -17.68
C PRO A 360 9.12 -10.71 -16.29
N VAL A 361 10.02 -9.76 -16.16
CA VAL A 361 10.68 -9.43 -14.89
C VAL A 361 9.67 -8.78 -13.92
N ASN A 362 8.93 -7.76 -14.36
CA ASN A 362 7.93 -7.10 -13.52
C ASN A 362 6.72 -7.99 -13.26
N PHE A 363 6.35 -8.88 -14.19
CA PHE A 363 5.36 -9.91 -13.94
C PHE A 363 5.79 -10.84 -12.80
N LEU A 364 7.06 -11.26 -12.77
CA LEU A 364 7.61 -12.07 -11.67
C LEU A 364 7.60 -11.28 -10.35
N HIS A 365 8.04 -10.01 -10.35
CA HIS A 365 7.96 -9.14 -9.17
C HIS A 365 6.53 -9.05 -8.65
N TYR A 366 5.56 -8.82 -9.52
CA TYR A 366 4.14 -8.78 -9.18
C TYR A 366 3.67 -10.09 -8.54
N GLN A 367 4.00 -11.25 -9.13
CA GLN A 367 3.60 -12.56 -8.58
C GLN A 367 4.20 -12.81 -7.18
N LEU A 368 5.49 -12.52 -7.00
CA LEU A 368 6.16 -12.73 -5.72
C LEU A 368 5.72 -11.73 -4.64
N LEU A 369 5.48 -10.48 -5.02
CA LEU A 369 5.17 -9.41 -4.08
C LEU A 369 3.69 -9.40 -3.68
N ILE A 370 2.76 -9.47 -4.63
CA ILE A 370 1.32 -9.41 -4.35
C ILE A 370 0.77 -10.82 -4.04
N GLY A 371 0.97 -11.76 -4.94
CA GLY A 371 0.49 -13.15 -4.75
C GLY A 371 1.29 -13.90 -3.70
N GLY A 372 2.62 -13.82 -3.75
CA GLY A 372 3.52 -14.59 -2.91
C GLY A 372 3.47 -14.22 -1.43
N VAL A 373 3.36 -12.94 -1.11
CA VAL A 373 3.19 -12.50 0.30
C VAL A 373 1.88 -13.03 0.86
N THR A 374 0.78 -12.88 0.13
CA THR A 374 -0.53 -13.41 0.54
C THR A 374 -0.48 -14.93 0.70
N PHE A 375 0.10 -15.66 -0.27
CA PHE A 375 0.26 -17.11 -0.19
C PHE A 375 1.08 -17.53 1.04
N SER A 376 2.20 -16.87 1.33
CA SER A 376 3.02 -17.14 2.51
C SER A 376 2.23 -17.05 3.81
N VAL A 377 1.45 -15.98 3.96
CA VAL A 377 0.63 -15.73 5.15
C VAL A 377 -0.41 -16.83 5.37
N LEU A 378 -0.97 -17.39 4.29
CA LEU A 378 -1.97 -18.46 4.36
C LEU A 378 -1.36 -19.83 4.63
N VAL A 379 -0.17 -20.10 4.10
CA VAL A 379 0.48 -21.43 4.17
C VAL A 379 1.30 -21.60 5.45
N ASN A 380 1.89 -20.54 5.99
CA ASN A 380 2.71 -20.59 7.20
C ASN A 380 2.08 -21.37 8.37
N PRO A 381 0.80 -21.17 8.75
CA PRO A 381 0.19 -21.91 9.86
C PRO A 381 0.19 -23.42 9.67
N VAL A 382 0.05 -23.88 8.42
CA VAL A 382 0.09 -25.31 8.10
C VAL A 382 1.45 -25.90 8.42
N PHE A 383 2.54 -25.23 8.00
CA PHE A 383 3.90 -25.68 8.30
C PHE A 383 4.25 -25.58 9.78
N TRP A 384 3.79 -24.56 10.49
CA TRP A 384 3.99 -24.44 11.94
C TRP A 384 3.28 -25.55 12.69
N LEU A 385 2.03 -25.88 12.28
CA LEU A 385 1.28 -26.98 12.87
C LEU A 385 1.97 -28.33 12.60
N MET A 386 2.41 -28.55 11.35
CA MET A 386 3.15 -29.77 10.99
C MET A 386 4.45 -29.89 11.80
N ALA A 387 5.20 -28.80 11.96
CA ALA A 387 6.41 -28.77 12.77
C ALA A 387 6.09 -29.10 14.24
N LEU A 388 5.06 -28.45 14.82
CA LEU A 388 4.62 -28.72 16.20
C LEU A 388 4.23 -30.20 16.39
N VAL A 389 3.40 -30.73 15.50
CA VAL A 389 2.97 -32.16 15.53
C VAL A 389 4.19 -33.09 15.45
N TRP A 390 5.14 -32.76 14.58
CA TRP A 390 6.36 -33.58 14.46
C TRP A 390 7.24 -33.50 15.71
N PHE A 391 7.42 -32.31 16.31
CA PHE A 391 8.23 -32.14 17.53
C PHE A 391 7.62 -32.87 18.73
N VAL A 392 6.28 -32.85 18.87
CA VAL A 392 5.59 -33.42 20.04
C VAL A 392 5.40 -34.93 19.88
N PHE A 393 4.92 -35.40 18.73
CA PHE A 393 4.44 -36.76 18.54
C PHE A 393 5.38 -37.64 17.70
N ARG A 394 6.34 -37.01 16.95
CA ARG A 394 7.28 -37.73 16.06
C ARG A 394 6.63 -38.75 15.11
N PRO A 395 5.45 -38.48 14.49
CA PRO A 395 4.78 -39.43 13.65
C PRO A 395 5.62 -39.72 12.39
N GLU A 396 5.85 -41.02 12.11
CA GLU A 396 6.61 -41.45 10.92
C GLU A 396 6.01 -40.95 9.61
N GLY A 397 4.68 -40.84 9.54
CA GLY A 397 3.97 -40.33 8.38
C GLY A 397 4.37 -38.89 8.00
N VAL A 398 4.66 -38.02 8.97
CA VAL A 398 5.14 -36.65 8.69
C VAL A 398 6.56 -36.68 8.13
N ALA A 399 7.44 -37.50 8.69
CA ALA A 399 8.82 -37.63 8.19
C ALA A 399 8.85 -38.10 6.73
N GLN A 400 7.96 -39.01 6.35
CA GLN A 400 7.85 -39.52 4.97
C GLN A 400 7.37 -38.48 3.95
N LEU A 401 6.76 -37.38 4.39
CA LEU A 401 6.31 -36.28 3.51
C LEU A 401 7.47 -35.39 3.05
N PHE A 402 8.64 -35.48 3.71
CA PHE A 402 9.82 -34.67 3.42
C PHE A 402 10.95 -35.52 2.86
N PRO A 403 11.00 -35.86 1.55
CA PRO A 403 12.16 -36.49 0.94
C PRO A 403 13.44 -35.70 1.20
N GLY A 404 14.60 -36.36 1.28
CA GLY A 404 15.87 -35.77 1.70
C GLY A 404 16.19 -34.39 1.14
N PRO A 405 16.12 -34.15 -0.20
CA PRO A 405 16.36 -32.81 -0.78
C PRO A 405 15.34 -31.77 -0.35
N VAL A 406 14.05 -32.17 -0.25
CA VAL A 406 12.97 -31.27 0.21
C VAL A 406 13.14 -30.94 1.68
N PHE A 407 13.51 -31.89 2.50
CA PHE A 407 13.82 -31.69 3.91
C PHE A 407 15.01 -30.72 4.09
N ALA A 408 16.10 -30.94 3.37
CA ALA A 408 17.28 -30.06 3.45
C ALA A 408 16.96 -28.61 3.01
N ALA A 409 16.24 -28.46 1.90
CA ALA A 409 15.81 -27.13 1.41
C ALA A 409 14.81 -26.47 2.37
N GLY A 410 13.85 -27.22 2.92
CA GLY A 410 12.89 -26.74 3.90
C GLY A 410 13.55 -26.30 5.21
N ALA A 411 14.50 -27.10 5.71
CA ALA A 411 15.30 -26.75 6.89
C ALA A 411 16.15 -25.48 6.64
N ALA A 412 16.79 -25.38 5.48
CA ALA A 412 17.50 -24.16 5.09
C ALA A 412 16.57 -22.94 5.04
N CYS A 413 15.37 -23.07 4.47
CA CYS A 413 14.39 -21.97 4.47
C CYS A 413 13.91 -21.62 5.87
N LEU A 414 13.69 -22.61 6.74
CA LEU A 414 13.27 -22.39 8.12
C LEU A 414 14.33 -21.62 8.91
N PHE A 415 15.59 -22.02 8.80
CA PHE A 415 16.69 -21.40 9.55
C PHE A 415 17.18 -20.12 8.88
N LEU A 416 17.47 -20.13 7.58
CA LEU A 416 18.03 -18.97 6.89
C LEU A 416 16.91 -17.99 6.47
N GLY A 417 15.81 -18.50 5.91
CA GLY A 417 14.73 -17.67 5.39
C GLY A 417 14.04 -16.83 6.48
N ASN A 418 13.73 -17.45 7.64
CA ASN A 418 13.16 -16.71 8.76
C ASN A 418 14.15 -15.71 9.35
N PHE A 419 15.43 -16.06 9.45
CA PHE A 419 16.46 -15.12 9.90
C PHE A 419 16.65 -13.95 8.94
N VAL A 420 16.51 -14.15 7.63
CA VAL A 420 16.53 -13.03 6.67
C VAL A 420 15.44 -12.00 6.98
N PHE A 421 14.23 -12.43 7.29
CA PHE A 421 13.14 -11.51 7.65
C PHE A 421 13.42 -10.76 8.95
N VAL A 422 13.89 -11.48 9.98
CA VAL A 422 14.30 -10.84 11.23
C VAL A 422 15.42 -9.85 10.98
N TYR A 423 16.43 -10.26 10.18
CA TYR A 423 17.56 -9.42 9.85
C TYR A 423 17.16 -8.16 9.08
N ILE A 424 16.21 -8.25 8.15
CA ILE A 424 15.66 -7.09 7.43
C ILE A 424 15.00 -6.09 8.40
N ASN A 425 14.23 -6.58 9.38
CA ASN A 425 13.63 -5.71 10.41
C ASN A 425 14.70 -5.06 11.30
N LEU A 426 15.74 -5.81 11.68
CA LEU A 426 16.90 -5.26 12.42
C LEU A 426 17.60 -4.16 11.62
N LEU A 427 17.89 -4.41 10.34
CA LEU A 427 18.52 -3.43 9.45
C LEU A 427 17.64 -2.16 9.28
N GLY A 428 16.31 -2.33 9.18
CA GLY A 428 15.38 -1.21 9.14
C GLY A 428 15.47 -0.36 10.41
N CYS A 429 15.49 -1.00 11.58
CA CYS A 429 15.66 -0.30 12.86
C CYS A 429 17.02 0.42 12.94
N CYS A 430 18.12 -0.21 12.52
CA CYS A 430 19.44 0.43 12.47
C CYS A 430 19.46 1.66 11.56
N LYS A 431 18.85 1.54 10.37
CA LYS A 431 18.81 2.62 9.38
C LYS A 431 18.03 3.84 9.90
N ARG A 432 17.00 3.60 10.73
CA ARG A 432 16.20 4.64 11.41
C ARG A 432 16.79 5.08 12.76
N LYS A 433 17.91 4.50 13.21
CA LYS A 433 18.51 4.77 14.54
C LYS A 433 17.52 4.51 15.68
N THR A 434 16.70 3.48 15.54
CA THR A 434 15.72 3.03 16.54
C THR A 434 16.19 1.76 17.25
N ASP A 435 17.41 1.81 17.82
CA ASP A 435 18.11 0.66 18.39
C ASP A 435 17.31 -0.04 19.49
N SER A 436 16.50 0.71 20.25
CA SER A 436 15.61 0.16 21.29
C SER A 436 14.53 -0.80 20.76
N LEU A 437 14.29 -0.82 19.43
CA LEU A 437 13.33 -1.73 18.80
C LEU A 437 13.97 -3.03 18.32
N MET A 438 15.29 -3.13 18.28
CA MET A 438 16.01 -4.30 17.73
C MET A 438 15.65 -5.60 18.46
N TRP A 439 15.57 -5.60 19.79
CA TRP A 439 15.14 -6.77 20.56
C TRP A 439 13.73 -7.26 20.21
N TRP A 440 12.84 -6.32 19.89
CA TRP A 440 11.48 -6.65 19.48
C TRP A 440 11.42 -7.19 18.06
N ALA A 441 12.33 -6.79 17.19
CA ALA A 441 12.47 -7.35 15.85
C ALA A 441 12.83 -8.84 15.88
N LEU A 442 13.57 -9.33 16.89
CA LEU A 442 13.83 -10.75 17.08
C LEU A 442 12.58 -11.58 17.36
N LEU A 443 11.53 -10.96 17.93
CA LEU A 443 10.25 -11.61 18.24
C LEU A 443 9.24 -11.52 17.08
N THR A 444 9.65 -11.05 15.91
CA THR A 444 8.81 -10.96 14.69
C THR A 444 8.09 -12.28 14.34
N PRO A 445 8.62 -13.49 14.58
CA PRO A 445 7.87 -14.73 14.35
C PRO A 445 6.52 -14.79 15.05
N LEU A 446 6.37 -14.20 16.25
CA LEU A 446 5.09 -14.11 16.96
C LEU A 446 4.11 -13.16 16.23
N TYR A 447 4.65 -12.08 15.66
CA TYR A 447 3.87 -11.13 14.86
C TYR A 447 3.31 -11.78 13.57
N TRP A 448 4.06 -12.70 12.96
CA TRP A 448 3.59 -13.41 11.77
C TRP A 448 2.40 -14.34 12.04
N MET A 449 2.26 -14.87 13.25
CA MET A 449 1.06 -15.65 13.63
C MET A 449 -0.20 -14.78 13.54
N MET A 450 -0.11 -13.52 14.01
CA MET A 450 -1.19 -12.55 13.92
C MET A 450 -1.48 -12.18 12.45
N MET A 451 -0.43 -12.02 11.62
CA MET A 451 -0.57 -11.79 10.18
C MET A 451 -1.31 -12.94 9.49
N SER A 452 -0.98 -14.20 9.84
CA SER A 452 -1.65 -15.37 9.29
C SER A 452 -3.13 -15.44 9.67
N TYR A 453 -3.46 -15.13 10.92
CA TYR A 453 -4.87 -15.01 11.34
C TYR A 453 -5.63 -13.94 10.52
N SER A 454 -5.00 -12.77 10.33
CA SER A 454 -5.58 -11.69 9.51
C SER A 454 -5.73 -12.10 8.04
N GLY A 455 -4.79 -12.87 7.50
CA GLY A 455 -4.83 -13.40 6.13
C GLY A 455 -6.00 -14.36 5.91
N TRP A 456 -6.21 -15.32 6.79
CA TRP A 456 -7.35 -16.24 6.70
C TRP A 456 -8.69 -15.51 6.86
N ARG A 457 -8.76 -14.53 7.78
CA ARG A 457 -9.93 -13.65 7.89
C ARG A 457 -10.17 -12.86 6.60
N ALA A 458 -9.10 -12.40 5.95
CA ALA A 458 -9.18 -11.68 4.69
C ALA A 458 -9.76 -12.55 3.55
N VAL A 459 -9.36 -13.83 3.46
CA VAL A 459 -9.93 -14.77 2.50
C VAL A 459 -11.45 -14.95 2.73
N ILE A 460 -11.86 -15.11 3.97
CA ILE A 460 -13.30 -15.24 4.30
C ILE A 460 -14.05 -13.98 3.89
N GLN A 461 -13.52 -12.79 4.24
CA GLN A 461 -14.13 -11.52 3.88
C GLN A 461 -14.14 -11.25 2.37
N PHE A 462 -13.12 -11.69 1.64
CA PHE A 462 -13.07 -11.55 0.19
C PHE A 462 -14.27 -12.20 -0.52
N PHE A 463 -14.73 -13.34 -0.01
CA PHE A 463 -15.89 -14.05 -0.57
C PHE A 463 -17.24 -13.57 -0.01
N ARG A 464 -17.29 -13.09 1.25
CA ARG A 464 -18.53 -12.68 1.90
C ARG A 464 -18.83 -11.20 1.72
N ASP A 465 -17.80 -10.35 2.02
CA ASP A 465 -17.96 -8.92 2.15
C ASP A 465 -16.77 -8.18 1.49
N PRO A 466 -16.60 -8.31 0.16
CA PRO A 466 -15.40 -7.81 -0.54
C PRO A 466 -15.19 -6.30 -0.37
N PHE A 467 -16.25 -5.52 -0.31
CA PHE A 467 -16.19 -4.04 -0.32
C PHE A 467 -16.26 -3.41 1.06
N VAL A 468 -16.38 -4.19 2.14
CA VAL A 468 -16.40 -3.64 3.49
C VAL A 468 -15.06 -3.03 3.84
N TRP A 469 -15.09 -1.74 4.12
CA TRP A 469 -13.95 -0.97 4.64
C TRP A 469 -14.03 -0.94 6.17
N GLU A 470 -13.25 -1.79 6.83
CA GLU A 470 -13.13 -1.74 8.29
C GLU A 470 -12.21 -0.58 8.68
N LYS A 471 -12.83 0.53 9.14
CA LYS A 471 -12.08 1.71 9.57
C LYS A 471 -11.21 1.40 10.80
N THR A 472 -9.95 1.81 10.77
CA THR A 472 -9.05 1.83 11.93
C THR A 472 -9.37 3.07 12.76
N GLN A 473 -9.43 2.95 14.09
CA GLN A 473 -9.57 4.10 14.97
C GLN A 473 -8.18 4.67 15.25
N HIS A 474 -8.01 5.95 14.98
CA HIS A 474 -6.83 6.77 15.29
C HIS A 474 -7.13 7.75 16.41
N GLY A 475 -6.13 8.49 16.92
CA GLY A 475 -6.33 9.44 18.01
C GLY A 475 -6.36 8.81 19.40
N MET A 476 -5.83 7.58 19.53
CA MET A 476 -5.78 6.85 20.82
C MET A 476 -4.56 7.21 21.68
N VAL A 477 -3.62 7.97 21.13
CA VAL A 477 -2.46 8.46 21.86
C VAL A 477 -2.88 9.68 22.68
N LYS A 478 -3.04 9.51 24.01
CA LYS A 478 -3.11 10.67 24.89
C LYS A 478 -1.77 11.39 24.81
N LYS A 479 -1.74 12.58 24.22
CA LYS A 479 -0.57 13.46 24.28
C LYS A 479 -0.36 13.84 25.74
N SER A 480 0.71 13.34 26.37
CA SER A 480 1.20 13.77 27.67
C SER A 480 1.84 15.14 27.56
#